data_8e24ee0e5e432c779fcdd63480f592ee
#
_entry.id   8e24ee0e5e432c779fcdd63480f592ee
#
_cell.length_a   1.000
_cell.length_b   1.000
_cell.length_c   1.000
_cell.angle_alpha   90.00
_cell.angle_beta   90.00
_cell.angle_gamma   90.00
#
_symmetry.space_group_name_H-M   'P 1'
#
loop_
_entity.id
_entity.type
_entity.pdbx_description
1 polymer ?
#
loop_
_entity_poly.entity_id
_entity_poly.type
_entity_poly.pdbx_seq_one_letter_code
_entity_poly.pdbx_strand_id
1 'polypeptide(L)'
;PIVIKADGLAAGKGVVVATDESQALAAVRDMLAGNVFGEAGHKVVIEEFLAGEEASFICLCDGVHAIPFASSQDHKARDDGDKGPNTGGMGAYSPAPVVTAQVHATVMRDVIEPTLAGMAKDGAPYIGFLYAGLMIDDEGNPKVIEFNCRFGDPEAQPVMMRLQSDLLQACQAAVAGTLADLQLQFDQRVALGVVMAAGGYPVAYETGDIITGLDKELADTKVFHAGTREQQSDILTAGGRVLCVVGLGEDVALASTSYSNDRSAAFEPDDFLRPSIRIRNERLFFKSSTTCG
;
A
#
# COMPACT_ATOMS: atom_id res chain seq x y z
N PRO A 1 8.65 20.72 11.58
CA PRO A 1 8.77 20.07 10.26
C PRO A 1 7.71 20.59 9.29
N ILE A 2 7.99 20.48 7.99
CA ILE A 2 7.11 20.87 6.88
C ILE A 2 7.30 19.89 5.72
N VAL A 3 6.29 19.74 4.88
CA VAL A 3 6.36 18.81 3.73
C VAL A 3 6.43 19.60 2.43
N ILE A 4 7.42 19.28 1.59
CA ILE A 4 7.60 19.83 0.26
C ILE A 4 7.30 18.75 -0.75
N LYS A 5 6.36 19.00 -1.66
CA LYS A 5 5.96 18.05 -2.71
C LYS A 5 6.14 18.66 -4.10
N ALA A 6 6.63 17.88 -5.05
CA ALA A 6 6.52 18.23 -6.46
C ALA A 6 5.04 18.16 -6.90
N ASP A 7 4.54 19.19 -7.62
CA ASP A 7 3.13 19.27 -8.03
C ASP A 7 2.77 18.25 -9.12
N GLY A 8 3.73 17.89 -9.96
CA GLY A 8 3.52 16.94 -11.04
C GLY A 8 3.72 15.49 -10.62
N LEU A 9 3.48 14.56 -11.57
CA LEU A 9 3.60 13.12 -11.33
C LEU A 9 5.05 12.73 -11.07
N ALA A 10 5.40 12.42 -9.81
CA ALA A 10 6.73 12.00 -9.38
C ALA A 10 6.74 10.59 -8.75
N ALA A 11 5.65 9.82 -8.94
CA ALA A 11 5.51 8.42 -8.48
C ALA A 11 5.91 8.20 -7.01
N GLY A 12 5.46 9.09 -6.10
CA GLY A 12 5.75 9.04 -4.67
C GLY A 12 7.17 9.44 -4.27
N LYS A 13 8.04 9.77 -5.23
CA LYS A 13 9.44 10.16 -4.97
C LYS A 13 9.63 11.67 -4.79
N GLY A 14 8.65 12.47 -5.20
CA GLY A 14 8.69 13.93 -5.13
C GLY A 14 8.20 14.50 -3.80
N VAL A 15 8.41 13.82 -2.68
CA VAL A 15 7.99 14.24 -1.34
C VAL A 15 9.21 14.31 -0.43
N VAL A 16 9.41 15.45 0.21
CA VAL A 16 10.49 15.67 1.20
C VAL A 16 9.86 16.18 2.49
N VAL A 17 10.04 15.43 3.57
CA VAL A 17 9.74 15.88 4.93
C VAL A 17 10.95 16.62 5.44
N ALA A 18 10.89 17.94 5.52
CA ALA A 18 11.96 18.79 6.01
C ALA A 18 11.77 19.04 7.51
N THR A 19 12.80 18.75 8.30
CA THR A 19 12.78 18.94 9.74
C THR A 19 13.25 20.34 10.18
N ASP A 20 13.88 21.07 9.25
CA ASP A 20 14.36 22.43 9.44
C ASP A 20 14.24 23.25 8.14
N GLU A 21 14.41 24.57 8.28
CA GLU A 21 14.31 25.52 7.16
C GLU A 21 15.37 25.27 6.08
N SER A 22 16.57 24.85 6.44
CA SER A 22 17.64 24.59 5.47
C SER A 22 17.30 23.43 4.55
N GLN A 23 16.74 22.34 5.11
CA GLN A 23 16.27 21.20 4.34
C GLN A 23 15.08 21.57 3.44
N ALA A 24 14.13 22.38 3.97
CA ALA A 24 12.99 22.82 3.18
C ALA A 24 13.43 23.67 1.99
N LEU A 25 14.32 24.63 2.20
CA LEU A 25 14.86 25.48 1.12
C LEU A 25 15.68 24.67 0.11
N ALA A 26 16.45 23.68 0.55
CA ALA A 26 17.18 22.78 -0.33
C ALA A 26 16.22 21.99 -1.21
N ALA A 27 15.18 21.36 -0.63
CA ALA A 27 14.18 20.60 -1.35
C ALA A 27 13.46 21.45 -2.40
N VAL A 28 13.05 22.67 -2.04
CA VAL A 28 12.41 23.60 -2.99
C VAL A 28 13.35 23.94 -4.16
N ARG A 29 14.64 24.25 -3.88
CA ARG A 29 15.62 24.56 -4.93
C ARG A 29 15.88 23.37 -5.84
N ASP A 30 16.03 22.18 -5.29
CA ASP A 30 16.29 20.96 -6.05
C ASP A 30 15.10 20.60 -6.97
N MET A 31 13.87 20.80 -6.49
CA MET A 31 12.67 20.57 -7.30
C MET A 31 12.53 21.63 -8.41
N LEU A 32 12.62 22.92 -8.07
CA LEU A 32 12.35 24.01 -9.00
C LEU A 32 13.50 24.27 -9.98
N ALA A 33 14.74 24.22 -9.52
CA ALA A 33 15.92 24.58 -10.32
C ALA A 33 16.82 23.39 -10.67
N GLY A 34 16.82 22.35 -9.86
CA GLY A 34 17.66 21.17 -10.03
C GLY A 34 17.16 20.17 -11.07
N ASN A 35 15.93 20.35 -11.54
CA ASN A 35 15.27 19.49 -12.52
C ASN A 35 15.28 17.98 -12.15
N VAL A 36 15.36 17.69 -10.86
CA VAL A 36 15.47 16.31 -10.35
C VAL A 36 14.24 15.47 -10.73
N PHE A 37 13.08 16.13 -10.85
CA PHE A 37 11.81 15.49 -11.25
C PHE A 37 11.30 15.95 -12.63
N GLY A 38 12.17 16.55 -13.45
CA GLY A 38 11.78 17.06 -14.77
C GLY A 38 10.64 18.07 -14.66
N GLU A 39 9.65 17.97 -15.56
CA GLU A 39 8.48 18.88 -15.57
C GLU A 39 7.64 18.80 -14.29
N ALA A 40 7.64 17.67 -13.58
CA ALA A 40 6.90 17.50 -12.33
C ALA A 40 7.41 18.44 -11.21
N GLY A 41 8.67 18.87 -11.27
CA GLY A 41 9.29 19.78 -10.31
C GLY A 41 9.07 21.27 -10.61
N HIS A 42 8.41 21.66 -11.70
CA HIS A 42 8.23 23.08 -12.06
C HIS A 42 7.32 23.86 -11.10
N LYS A 43 6.55 23.16 -10.28
CA LYS A 43 5.80 23.71 -9.16
C LYS A 43 6.00 22.83 -7.93
N VAL A 44 5.89 23.45 -6.77
CA VAL A 44 5.93 22.75 -5.49
C VAL A 44 4.70 23.08 -4.67
N VAL A 45 4.24 22.09 -3.93
CA VAL A 45 3.21 22.25 -2.89
C VAL A 45 3.91 22.18 -1.53
N ILE A 46 3.56 23.10 -0.65
CA ILE A 46 4.08 23.16 0.70
C ILE A 46 2.94 22.87 1.65
N GLU A 47 3.09 21.81 2.45
CA GLU A 47 2.04 21.32 3.34
C GLU A 47 2.52 21.30 4.79
N GLU A 48 1.57 21.38 5.72
CA GLU A 48 1.86 21.11 7.12
C GLU A 48 2.36 19.66 7.29
N PHE A 49 3.25 19.46 8.24
CA PHE A 49 3.60 18.10 8.64
C PHE A 49 2.48 17.54 9.51
N LEU A 50 1.94 16.40 9.12
CA LEU A 50 0.92 15.68 9.87
C LEU A 50 1.59 14.61 10.74
N ALA A 51 1.35 14.65 12.04
CA ALA A 51 1.75 13.60 12.98
C ALA A 51 0.58 12.62 13.16
N GLY A 52 0.88 11.33 13.29
CA GLY A 52 -0.12 10.28 13.46
C GLY A 52 0.27 8.98 12.79
N GLU A 53 -0.70 8.13 12.55
CA GLU A 53 -0.53 6.88 11.80
C GLU A 53 -1.13 6.99 10.39
N GLU A 54 -0.37 6.57 9.39
CA GLU A 54 -0.89 6.49 8.02
C GLU A 54 -1.90 5.35 7.90
N ALA A 55 -2.96 5.57 7.12
CA ALA A 55 -3.90 4.52 6.74
C ALA A 55 -4.37 4.71 5.29
N SER A 56 -4.66 3.59 4.64
CA SER A 56 -5.20 3.52 3.29
C SER A 56 -6.69 3.26 3.36
N PHE A 57 -7.50 4.23 2.88
CA PHE A 57 -8.94 4.13 2.81
C PHE A 57 -9.38 4.10 1.35
N ILE A 58 -9.83 2.94 0.90
CA ILE A 58 -10.12 2.69 -0.52
C ILE A 58 -11.61 2.48 -0.71
N CYS A 59 -12.21 3.21 -1.65
CA CYS A 59 -13.59 3.05 -2.05
C CYS A 59 -13.72 2.68 -3.52
N LEU A 60 -14.78 1.95 -3.86
CA LEU A 60 -15.28 1.84 -5.22
C LEU A 60 -16.42 2.85 -5.38
N CYS A 61 -16.36 3.65 -6.46
CA CYS A 61 -17.24 4.78 -6.71
C CYS A 61 -17.99 4.60 -8.02
N ASP A 62 -19.25 5.08 -8.08
CA ASP A 62 -20.10 5.04 -9.30
C ASP A 62 -20.46 6.44 -9.84
N GLY A 63 -19.79 7.47 -9.32
CA GLY A 63 -20.05 8.87 -9.67
C GLY A 63 -20.96 9.59 -8.68
N VAL A 64 -21.72 8.87 -7.87
CA VAL A 64 -22.64 9.38 -6.85
C VAL A 64 -22.40 8.71 -5.50
N HIS A 65 -22.29 7.39 -5.50
CA HIS A 65 -22.12 6.57 -4.29
C HIS A 65 -20.71 6.01 -4.21
N ALA A 66 -20.26 5.74 -2.99
CA ALA A 66 -19.01 5.06 -2.72
C ALA A 66 -19.24 3.89 -1.76
N ILE A 67 -18.65 2.73 -2.08
CA ILE A 67 -18.61 1.58 -1.17
C ILE A 67 -17.17 1.43 -0.67
N PRO A 68 -16.93 1.51 0.65
CA PRO A 68 -15.59 1.30 1.19
C PRO A 68 -15.19 -0.17 1.13
N PHE A 69 -13.92 -0.41 0.77
CA PHE A 69 -13.25 -1.68 0.97
C PHE A 69 -12.74 -1.78 2.42
N ALA A 70 -12.23 -2.96 2.78
CA ALA A 70 -11.56 -3.11 4.06
C ALA A 70 -10.38 -2.14 4.16
N SER A 71 -10.23 -1.48 5.32
CA SER A 71 -9.10 -0.60 5.58
C SER A 71 -7.78 -1.37 5.54
N SER A 72 -6.69 -0.67 5.23
CA SER A 72 -5.35 -1.23 5.23
C SER A 72 -4.33 -0.19 5.66
N GLN A 73 -3.14 -0.67 6.01
CA GLN A 73 -2.01 0.17 6.36
C GLN A 73 -0.78 -0.34 5.60
N ASP A 74 -0.17 0.56 4.82
CA ASP A 74 1.04 0.31 4.04
C ASP A 74 2.29 0.72 4.82
N HIS A 75 3.39 0.02 4.55
CA HIS A 75 4.71 0.32 5.12
C HIS A 75 5.68 0.69 4.01
N LYS A 76 5.95 1.98 3.85
CA LYS A 76 6.71 2.55 2.73
C LYS A 76 8.22 2.52 2.92
N ALA A 77 8.71 2.61 4.17
CA ALA A 77 10.13 2.57 4.44
C ALA A 77 10.70 1.16 4.20
N ARG A 78 11.89 1.09 3.58
CA ARG A 78 12.49 -0.21 3.19
C ARG A 78 12.94 -1.04 4.38
N ASP A 79 13.56 -0.39 5.36
CA ASP A 79 14.30 -1.08 6.42
C ASP A 79 13.45 -1.22 7.70
N ASP A 80 13.86 -2.09 8.61
CA ASP A 80 13.20 -2.33 9.88
C ASP A 80 13.10 -1.07 10.74
N GLY A 81 12.02 -1.00 11.55
CA GLY A 81 11.77 0.13 12.42
C GLY A 81 11.38 1.40 11.67
N ASP A 82 10.76 1.25 10.52
CA ASP A 82 10.29 2.35 9.65
C ASP A 82 11.40 3.30 9.21
N LYS A 83 12.56 2.72 8.84
CA LYS A 83 13.78 3.42 8.46
C LYS A 83 14.15 3.18 7.01
N GLY A 84 15.19 3.92 6.56
CA GLY A 84 15.70 3.80 5.20
C GLY A 84 14.89 4.59 4.17
N PRO A 85 15.16 4.38 2.88
CA PRO A 85 14.49 5.10 1.82
C PRO A 85 13.02 4.66 1.68
N ASN A 86 12.15 5.61 1.34
CA ASN A 86 10.79 5.32 0.96
C ASN A 86 10.75 4.51 -0.35
N THR A 87 9.79 3.61 -0.43
CA THR A 87 9.56 2.70 -1.56
C THR A 87 8.14 2.85 -2.08
N GLY A 88 7.74 1.99 -2.99
CA GLY A 88 6.35 1.85 -3.42
C GLY A 88 5.46 1.05 -2.44
N GLY A 89 5.99 0.68 -1.26
CA GLY A 89 5.38 -0.17 -0.25
C GLY A 89 6.08 -1.52 -0.13
N MET A 90 6.48 -1.88 1.08
CA MET A 90 7.17 -3.14 1.40
C MET A 90 6.24 -4.18 2.01
N GLY A 91 5.01 -3.82 2.26
CA GLY A 91 3.98 -4.70 2.78
C GLY A 91 2.80 -3.90 3.29
N ALA A 92 1.68 -4.57 3.45
CA ALA A 92 0.49 -3.98 4.03
C ALA A 92 -0.31 -5.03 4.81
N TYR A 93 -1.06 -4.58 5.78
CA TYR A 93 -2.03 -5.43 6.45
C TYR A 93 -3.44 -4.84 6.42
N SER A 94 -4.43 -5.69 6.54
CA SER A 94 -5.85 -5.36 6.57
C SER A 94 -6.56 -6.24 7.61
N PRO A 95 -7.44 -5.68 8.49
CA PRO A 95 -7.80 -4.27 8.55
C PRO A 95 -6.73 -3.43 9.25
N ALA A 96 -6.76 -2.11 9.06
CA ALA A 96 -5.95 -1.16 9.80
C ALA A 96 -6.62 -0.84 11.15
N PRO A 97 -6.01 -1.15 12.31
CA PRO A 97 -6.63 -0.91 13.62
C PRO A 97 -6.93 0.56 13.90
N VAL A 98 -6.09 1.47 13.39
CA VAL A 98 -6.28 2.92 13.53
C VAL A 98 -7.56 3.41 12.86
N VAL A 99 -8.09 2.71 11.86
CA VAL A 99 -9.37 3.02 11.22
C VAL A 99 -10.51 2.42 12.02
N THR A 100 -10.79 3.03 13.16
CA THR A 100 -11.95 2.67 14.00
C THR A 100 -13.28 2.93 13.28
N ALA A 101 -14.40 2.44 13.83
CA ALA A 101 -15.72 2.73 13.29
C ALA A 101 -16.03 4.24 13.24
N GLN A 102 -15.53 5.00 14.23
CA GLN A 102 -15.65 6.45 14.29
C GLN A 102 -14.86 7.12 13.16
N VAL A 103 -13.59 6.74 12.97
CA VAL A 103 -12.73 7.24 11.90
C VAL A 103 -13.36 6.91 10.54
N HIS A 104 -13.80 5.66 10.35
CA HIS A 104 -14.47 5.24 9.12
C HIS A 104 -15.68 6.14 8.78
N ALA A 105 -16.57 6.37 9.75
CA ALA A 105 -17.74 7.22 9.54
C ALA A 105 -17.34 8.67 9.20
N THR A 106 -16.32 9.21 9.87
CA THR A 106 -15.80 10.55 9.61
C THR A 106 -15.21 10.65 8.21
N VAL A 107 -14.40 9.66 7.79
CA VAL A 107 -13.80 9.66 6.45
C VAL A 107 -14.87 9.59 5.35
N MET A 108 -15.88 8.74 5.50
CA MET A 108 -16.97 8.69 4.52
C MET A 108 -17.69 10.04 4.42
N ARG A 109 -18.11 10.61 5.54
CA ARG A 109 -18.91 11.85 5.60
C ARG A 109 -18.11 13.10 5.16
N ASP A 110 -16.87 13.25 5.63
CA ASP A 110 -16.12 14.50 5.53
C ASP A 110 -15.05 14.48 4.42
N VAL A 111 -14.71 13.30 3.88
CA VAL A 111 -13.69 13.16 2.84
C VAL A 111 -14.29 12.56 1.56
N ILE A 112 -14.84 11.36 1.61
CA ILE A 112 -15.23 10.61 0.39
C ILE A 112 -16.46 11.23 -0.27
N GLU A 113 -17.56 11.39 0.48
CA GLU A 113 -18.81 11.95 -0.07
C GLU A 113 -18.64 13.38 -0.61
N PRO A 114 -17.96 14.31 0.10
CA PRO A 114 -17.70 15.64 -0.45
C PRO A 114 -16.79 15.63 -1.69
N THR A 115 -15.83 14.71 -1.76
CA THR A 115 -14.95 14.57 -2.94
C THR A 115 -15.76 14.15 -4.16
N LEU A 116 -16.63 13.14 -4.05
CA LEU A 116 -17.48 12.73 -5.17
C LEU A 116 -18.46 13.84 -5.58
N ALA A 117 -19.09 14.50 -4.61
CA ALA A 117 -19.99 15.62 -4.89
C ALA A 117 -19.27 16.80 -5.58
N GLY A 118 -18.04 17.10 -5.16
CA GLY A 118 -17.19 18.11 -5.79
C GLY A 118 -16.86 17.77 -7.23
N MET A 119 -16.38 16.55 -7.47
CA MET A 119 -16.06 16.05 -8.82
C MET A 119 -17.27 16.08 -9.75
N ALA A 120 -18.44 15.66 -9.27
CA ALA A 120 -19.68 15.70 -10.04
C ALA A 120 -20.10 17.15 -10.37
N LYS A 121 -19.97 18.08 -9.41
CA LYS A 121 -20.25 19.50 -9.59
C LYS A 121 -19.32 20.15 -10.64
N ASP A 122 -18.07 19.72 -10.70
CA ASP A 122 -17.08 20.20 -11.67
C ASP A 122 -17.25 19.56 -13.06
N GLY A 123 -18.29 18.71 -13.24
CA GLY A 123 -18.60 18.03 -14.50
C GLY A 123 -17.72 16.80 -14.79
N ALA A 124 -17.01 16.29 -13.79
CA ALA A 124 -16.13 15.14 -13.87
C ALA A 124 -16.51 14.06 -12.81
N PRO A 125 -17.72 13.46 -12.89
CA PRO A 125 -18.12 12.44 -11.91
C PRO A 125 -17.12 11.29 -11.89
N TYR A 126 -16.70 10.90 -10.69
CA TYR A 126 -15.64 9.91 -10.52
C TYR A 126 -16.20 8.48 -10.45
N ILE A 127 -15.81 7.63 -11.37
CA ILE A 127 -16.15 6.20 -11.42
C ILE A 127 -14.88 5.38 -11.35
N GLY A 128 -14.79 4.47 -10.38
CA GLY A 128 -13.64 3.60 -10.18
C GLY A 128 -13.14 3.55 -8.75
N PHE A 129 -11.92 3.04 -8.54
CA PHE A 129 -11.31 2.97 -7.23
C PHE A 129 -10.71 4.32 -6.83
N LEU A 130 -11.22 4.89 -5.74
CA LEU A 130 -10.68 6.07 -5.09
C LEU A 130 -9.92 5.65 -3.83
N TYR A 131 -8.62 5.88 -3.83
CA TYR A 131 -7.75 5.68 -2.67
C TYR A 131 -7.56 7.04 -1.99
N ALA A 132 -7.91 7.15 -0.72
CA ALA A 132 -7.56 8.24 0.15
C ALA A 132 -6.45 7.80 1.10
N GLY A 133 -5.25 8.37 0.95
CA GLY A 133 -4.17 8.26 1.92
C GLY A 133 -4.46 9.21 3.08
N LEU A 134 -4.49 8.69 4.28
CA LEU A 134 -4.88 9.41 5.48
C LEU A 134 -3.76 9.42 6.50
N MET A 135 -3.62 10.52 7.24
CA MET A 135 -2.93 10.58 8.52
C MET A 135 -3.98 10.70 9.60
N ILE A 136 -3.95 9.80 10.57
CA ILE A 136 -4.90 9.76 11.70
C ILE A 136 -4.11 10.10 12.95
N ASP A 137 -4.48 11.20 13.60
CA ASP A 137 -3.80 11.64 14.83
C ASP A 137 -4.19 10.78 16.04
N ASP A 138 -3.52 11.00 17.17
CA ASP A 138 -3.76 10.26 18.42
C ASP A 138 -5.18 10.46 18.98
N GLU A 139 -5.89 11.49 18.51
CA GLU A 139 -7.28 11.78 18.89
C GLU A 139 -8.29 11.11 17.95
N GLY A 140 -7.81 10.45 16.88
CA GLY A 140 -8.63 9.78 15.87
C GLY A 140 -9.19 10.73 14.80
N ASN A 141 -8.57 11.89 14.57
CA ASN A 141 -8.99 12.81 13.52
C ASN A 141 -8.24 12.48 12.22
N PRO A 142 -8.94 12.09 11.15
CA PRO A 142 -8.30 11.82 9.86
C PRO A 142 -8.04 13.12 9.09
N LYS A 143 -6.84 13.25 8.52
CA LYS A 143 -6.47 14.26 7.52
C LYS A 143 -6.00 13.60 6.24
N VAL A 144 -6.38 14.16 5.10
CA VAL A 144 -5.98 13.62 3.78
C VAL A 144 -4.54 14.02 3.48
N ILE A 145 -3.73 13.03 3.11
CA ILE A 145 -2.36 13.20 2.60
C ILE A 145 -2.40 13.34 1.07
N GLU A 146 -3.12 12.42 0.41
CA GLU A 146 -3.24 12.37 -1.04
C GLU A 146 -4.44 11.53 -1.48
N PHE A 147 -4.87 11.73 -2.73
CA PHE A 147 -5.76 10.81 -3.42
C PHE A 147 -5.02 10.10 -4.55
N ASN A 148 -5.39 8.84 -4.77
CA ASN A 148 -4.96 8.07 -5.93
C ASN A 148 -6.18 7.49 -6.66
N CYS A 149 -6.16 7.57 -8.01
CA CYS A 149 -7.25 7.07 -8.86
C CYS A 149 -7.03 5.61 -9.24
N ARG A 150 -6.75 4.76 -8.25
CA ARG A 150 -6.47 3.34 -8.39
C ARG A 150 -6.57 2.64 -7.05
N PHE A 151 -6.54 1.30 -7.07
CA PHE A 151 -6.33 0.51 -5.86
C PHE A 151 -4.89 0.69 -5.35
N GLY A 152 -4.64 0.41 -4.08
CA GLY A 152 -3.29 0.46 -3.49
C GLY A 152 -2.42 -0.74 -3.92
N ASP A 153 -1.12 -0.58 -3.90
CA ASP A 153 -0.13 -1.62 -4.07
C ASP A 153 1.03 -1.34 -3.10
N PRO A 154 1.13 -2.13 -1.98
CA PRO A 154 0.70 -3.52 -1.82
C PRO A 154 -0.63 -3.74 -1.07
N GLU A 155 -1.53 -2.77 -0.95
CA GLU A 155 -2.80 -2.94 -0.20
C GLU A 155 -3.79 -3.87 -0.90
N ALA A 156 -3.78 -3.92 -2.25
CA ALA A 156 -4.70 -4.75 -3.01
C ALA A 156 -4.62 -6.22 -2.59
N GLN A 157 -3.42 -6.75 -2.41
CA GLN A 157 -3.21 -8.15 -2.13
C GLN A 157 -3.86 -8.59 -0.81
N PRO A 158 -3.58 -7.99 0.36
CA PRO A 158 -4.22 -8.36 1.62
C PRO A 158 -5.72 -8.05 1.64
N VAL A 159 -6.17 -6.95 1.03
CA VAL A 159 -7.59 -6.62 0.97
C VAL A 159 -8.36 -7.64 0.13
N MET A 160 -7.82 -8.07 -1.03
CA MET A 160 -8.44 -9.09 -1.88
C MET A 160 -8.45 -10.47 -1.23
N MET A 161 -7.45 -10.82 -0.43
CA MET A 161 -7.46 -12.08 0.35
C MET A 161 -8.60 -12.14 1.35
N ARG A 162 -9.05 -10.99 1.84
CA ARG A 162 -10.20 -10.89 2.76
C ARG A 162 -11.54 -10.74 2.05
N LEU A 163 -11.56 -10.31 0.79
CA LEU A 163 -12.81 -10.08 0.08
C LEU A 163 -13.53 -11.40 -0.20
N GLN A 164 -14.78 -11.52 0.28
CA GLN A 164 -15.65 -12.67 0.06
C GLN A 164 -16.72 -12.41 -1.00
N SER A 165 -16.97 -11.14 -1.33
CA SER A 165 -17.90 -10.73 -2.39
C SER A 165 -17.22 -10.84 -3.77
N ASP A 166 -18.04 -10.97 -4.82
CA ASP A 166 -17.57 -10.98 -6.20
C ASP A 166 -17.14 -9.58 -6.64
N LEU A 167 -15.82 -9.41 -6.88
CA LEU A 167 -15.23 -8.14 -7.32
C LEU A 167 -15.76 -7.71 -8.68
N LEU A 168 -15.97 -8.65 -9.61
CA LEU A 168 -16.47 -8.31 -10.95
C LEU A 168 -17.89 -7.74 -10.86
N GLN A 169 -18.75 -8.35 -10.04
CA GLN A 169 -20.10 -7.84 -9.79
C GLN A 169 -20.06 -6.42 -9.21
N ALA A 170 -19.15 -6.16 -8.25
CA ALA A 170 -18.97 -4.82 -7.68
C ALA A 170 -18.53 -3.80 -8.75
N CYS A 171 -17.56 -4.17 -9.60
CA CYS A 171 -17.11 -3.29 -10.70
C CYS A 171 -18.22 -3.04 -11.74
N GLN A 172 -19.03 -4.05 -12.05
CA GLN A 172 -20.18 -3.89 -12.94
C GLN A 172 -21.23 -2.95 -12.34
N ALA A 173 -21.52 -3.06 -11.04
CA ALA A 173 -22.41 -2.15 -10.34
C ALA A 173 -21.90 -0.71 -10.35
N ALA A 174 -20.58 -0.52 -10.18
CA ALA A 174 -19.98 0.81 -10.26
C ALA A 174 -20.18 1.46 -11.65
N VAL A 175 -19.94 0.72 -12.71
CA VAL A 175 -20.13 1.21 -14.09
C VAL A 175 -21.61 1.44 -14.40
N ALA A 176 -22.52 0.63 -13.83
CA ALA A 176 -23.95 0.76 -14.02
C ALA A 176 -24.61 1.85 -13.13
N GLY A 177 -23.90 2.44 -12.17
CA GLY A 177 -24.46 3.43 -11.24
C GLY A 177 -25.41 2.81 -10.21
N THR A 178 -25.18 1.57 -9.80
CA THR A 178 -26.05 0.80 -8.88
C THR A 178 -25.33 0.37 -7.60
N LEU A 179 -24.28 1.05 -7.20
CA LEU A 179 -23.52 0.70 -5.99
C LEU A 179 -24.32 0.85 -4.70
N ALA A 180 -25.33 1.72 -4.67
CA ALA A 180 -26.14 1.96 -3.48
C ALA A 180 -26.79 0.69 -2.91
N ASP A 181 -27.06 -0.31 -3.75
CA ASP A 181 -27.72 -1.56 -3.37
C ASP A 181 -26.74 -2.68 -3.02
N LEU A 182 -25.44 -2.44 -3.12
CA LEU A 182 -24.40 -3.46 -2.93
C LEU A 182 -23.73 -3.32 -1.56
N GLN A 183 -23.48 -4.47 -0.92
CA GLN A 183 -22.66 -4.54 0.30
C GLN A 183 -21.54 -5.54 0.09
N LEU A 184 -20.32 -5.13 0.41
CA LEU A 184 -19.16 -6.01 0.37
C LEU A 184 -19.00 -6.77 1.69
N GLN A 185 -18.65 -8.04 1.57
CA GLN A 185 -18.35 -8.90 2.71
C GLN A 185 -16.87 -9.25 2.73
N PHE A 186 -16.28 -9.26 3.92
CA PHE A 186 -14.87 -9.55 4.13
C PHE A 186 -14.69 -10.63 5.20
N ASP A 187 -13.67 -11.46 5.04
CA ASP A 187 -13.17 -12.36 6.08
C ASP A 187 -12.79 -11.50 7.31
N GLN A 188 -13.16 -11.95 8.49
CA GLN A 188 -12.89 -11.23 9.75
C GLN A 188 -11.43 -11.34 10.19
N ARG A 189 -10.71 -12.32 9.67
CA ARG A 189 -9.29 -12.51 9.95
C ARG A 189 -8.46 -11.37 9.37
N VAL A 190 -7.29 -11.18 9.97
CA VAL A 190 -6.27 -10.26 9.47
C VAL A 190 -5.57 -10.88 8.26
N ALA A 191 -5.34 -10.08 7.23
CA ALA A 191 -4.43 -10.41 6.15
C ALA A 191 -3.16 -9.57 6.26
N LEU A 192 -2.00 -10.21 6.22
CA LEU A 192 -0.69 -9.55 6.16
C LEU A 192 -0.01 -9.91 4.84
N GLY A 193 0.33 -8.89 4.05
CA GLY A 193 1.10 -9.02 2.83
C GLY A 193 2.53 -8.51 3.03
N VAL A 194 3.52 -9.33 2.65
CA VAL A 194 4.94 -8.97 2.70
C VAL A 194 5.52 -9.00 1.30
N VAL A 195 6.16 -7.90 0.91
CA VAL A 195 6.77 -7.75 -0.40
C VAL A 195 8.19 -8.31 -0.41
N MET A 196 8.46 -9.20 -1.36
CA MET A 196 9.80 -9.65 -1.69
C MET A 196 10.37 -8.76 -2.77
N ALA A 197 11.45 -8.06 -2.48
CA ALA A 197 12.10 -7.13 -3.40
C ALA A 197 13.44 -7.65 -3.91
N ALA A 198 13.81 -7.27 -5.12
CA ALA A 198 15.14 -7.54 -5.67
C ALA A 198 16.22 -6.78 -4.90
N GLY A 199 17.41 -7.38 -4.78
CA GLY A 199 18.54 -6.77 -4.08
C GLY A 199 18.92 -5.42 -4.66
N GLY A 200 19.03 -4.40 -3.79
CA GLY A 200 19.31 -3.01 -4.18
C GLY A 200 18.07 -2.11 -4.37
N TYR A 201 16.86 -2.68 -4.40
CA TYR A 201 15.63 -1.88 -4.45
C TYR A 201 15.56 -0.89 -3.26
N PRO A 202 15.08 0.36 -3.41
CA PRO A 202 14.41 0.94 -4.59
C PRO A 202 15.34 1.67 -5.59
N VAL A 203 16.64 1.65 -5.38
CA VAL A 203 17.58 2.48 -6.19
C VAL A 203 17.99 1.75 -7.46
N ALA A 204 18.92 0.81 -7.36
CA ALA A 204 19.39 0.01 -8.49
C ALA A 204 19.27 -1.46 -8.12
N TYR A 205 18.68 -2.26 -9.00
CA TYR A 205 18.47 -3.68 -8.78
C TYR A 205 18.67 -4.45 -10.08
N GLU A 206 19.07 -5.71 -9.94
CA GLU A 206 19.20 -6.64 -11.05
C GLU A 206 17.91 -7.44 -11.26
N THR A 207 17.73 -7.94 -12.47
CA THR A 207 16.59 -8.77 -12.85
C THR A 207 17.07 -10.00 -13.61
N GLY A 208 16.22 -11.04 -13.73
CA GLY A 208 16.54 -12.28 -14.44
C GLY A 208 16.94 -13.44 -13.52
N ASP A 209 16.86 -13.26 -12.20
CA ASP A 209 17.08 -14.35 -11.26
C ASP A 209 15.90 -15.31 -11.26
N ILE A 210 16.19 -16.63 -11.22
CA ILE A 210 15.16 -17.68 -11.18
C ILE A 210 14.50 -17.73 -9.81
N ILE A 211 13.18 -17.75 -9.80
CA ILE A 211 12.35 -17.91 -8.61
C ILE A 211 11.94 -19.37 -8.50
N THR A 212 12.12 -19.97 -7.33
CA THR A 212 11.77 -21.37 -7.05
C THR A 212 10.83 -21.48 -5.84
N GLY A 213 10.12 -22.60 -5.69
CA GLY A 213 9.24 -22.86 -4.56
C GLY A 213 7.83 -22.27 -4.70
N LEU A 214 7.46 -21.78 -5.88
CA LEU A 214 6.13 -21.22 -6.16
C LEU A 214 5.04 -22.31 -6.30
N ASP A 215 5.45 -23.56 -6.44
CA ASP A 215 4.60 -24.75 -6.55
C ASP A 215 4.06 -25.26 -5.20
N LYS A 216 4.51 -24.66 -4.11
CA LYS A 216 4.08 -25.07 -2.76
C LYS A 216 2.81 -24.33 -2.35
N GLU A 217 1.75 -25.08 -2.16
CA GLU A 217 0.52 -24.56 -1.57
C GLU A 217 0.66 -24.57 -0.03
N LEU A 218 0.45 -23.42 0.60
CA LEU A 218 0.35 -23.25 2.04
C LEU A 218 -1.07 -22.85 2.40
N ALA A 219 -1.62 -23.46 3.44
CA ALA A 219 -2.95 -23.12 3.92
C ALA A 219 -3.02 -21.62 4.29
N ASP A 220 -4.13 -20.98 3.95
CA ASP A 220 -4.39 -19.56 4.27
C ASP A 220 -3.33 -18.58 3.72
N THR A 221 -2.56 -18.99 2.73
CA THR A 221 -1.49 -18.18 2.13
C THR A 221 -1.63 -18.11 0.62
N LYS A 222 -1.30 -16.96 0.05
CA LYS A 222 -1.25 -16.77 -1.41
C LYS A 222 -0.03 -15.96 -1.80
N VAL A 223 0.64 -16.40 -2.87
CA VAL A 223 1.73 -15.66 -3.51
C VAL A 223 1.16 -14.89 -4.71
N PHE A 224 1.34 -13.58 -4.69
CA PHE A 224 0.99 -12.71 -5.80
C PHE A 224 2.24 -12.31 -6.57
N HIS A 225 2.19 -12.47 -7.88
CA HIS A 225 3.24 -12.02 -8.79
C HIS A 225 3.14 -10.50 -9.00
N ALA A 226 4.28 -9.81 -8.92
CA ALA A 226 4.44 -8.41 -9.24
C ALA A 226 5.49 -8.26 -10.36
N GLY A 227 6.72 -7.91 -10.03
CA GLY A 227 7.81 -7.80 -11.00
C GLY A 227 8.39 -9.16 -11.39
N THR A 228 7.60 -10.00 -12.02
CA THR A 228 8.02 -11.32 -12.51
C THR A 228 7.76 -11.48 -14.00
N ARG A 229 8.46 -12.38 -14.65
CA ARG A 229 8.21 -12.81 -16.01
C ARG A 229 8.42 -14.32 -16.14
N GLU A 230 7.67 -14.94 -17.03
CA GLU A 230 7.89 -16.31 -17.44
C GLU A 230 8.89 -16.34 -18.63
N GLN A 231 9.83 -17.28 -18.56
CA GLN A 231 10.76 -17.54 -19.66
C GLN A 231 11.00 -19.06 -19.76
N GLN A 232 10.53 -19.66 -20.84
CA GLN A 232 10.43 -21.12 -20.97
C GLN A 232 9.55 -21.73 -19.87
N SER A 233 10.14 -22.47 -18.92
CA SER A 233 9.43 -23.04 -17.75
C SER A 233 9.80 -22.36 -16.43
N ASP A 234 10.66 -21.36 -16.48
CA ASP A 234 11.16 -20.67 -15.30
C ASP A 234 10.41 -19.35 -15.07
N ILE A 235 10.16 -19.02 -13.83
CA ILE A 235 9.70 -17.70 -13.42
C ILE A 235 10.93 -16.91 -12.94
N LEU A 236 11.11 -15.71 -13.51
CA LEU A 236 12.27 -14.87 -13.23
C LEU A 236 11.84 -13.52 -12.64
N THR A 237 12.76 -12.90 -11.89
CA THR A 237 12.62 -11.52 -11.45
C THR A 237 12.65 -10.57 -12.67
N ALA A 238 11.72 -9.59 -12.70
CA ALA A 238 11.57 -8.62 -13.79
C ALA A 238 11.31 -7.20 -13.30
N GLY A 239 11.33 -6.98 -11.99
CA GLY A 239 11.11 -5.67 -11.38
C GLY A 239 11.68 -5.59 -9.98
N GLY A 240 11.61 -4.40 -9.37
CA GLY A 240 12.16 -4.16 -8.04
C GLY A 240 11.34 -4.84 -6.93
N ARG A 241 10.01 -4.69 -6.92
CA ARG A 241 9.10 -5.49 -6.11
C ARG A 241 8.71 -6.72 -6.92
N VAL A 242 9.06 -7.89 -6.44
CA VAL A 242 9.04 -9.15 -7.22
C VAL A 242 7.78 -9.94 -6.93
N LEU A 243 7.52 -10.22 -5.66
CA LEU A 243 6.35 -10.98 -5.19
C LEU A 243 5.74 -10.26 -3.99
N CYS A 244 4.47 -10.54 -3.73
CA CYS A 244 3.84 -10.26 -2.44
C CYS A 244 3.26 -11.56 -1.89
N VAL A 245 3.72 -11.98 -0.72
CA VAL A 245 3.19 -13.16 -0.03
C VAL A 245 2.20 -12.69 1.01
N VAL A 246 0.96 -13.18 0.94
CA VAL A 246 -0.12 -12.79 1.85
C VAL A 246 -0.58 -13.99 2.65
N GLY A 247 -0.67 -13.83 3.97
CA GLY A 247 -1.25 -14.83 4.87
C GLY A 247 -2.45 -14.28 5.62
N LEU A 248 -3.39 -15.17 5.96
CA LEU A 248 -4.52 -14.90 6.82
C LEU A 248 -4.29 -15.50 8.22
N GLY A 249 -4.66 -14.76 9.27
CA GLY A 249 -4.59 -15.21 10.66
C GLY A 249 -5.57 -14.47 11.53
N GLU A 250 -5.84 -14.96 12.75
CA GLU A 250 -6.71 -14.30 13.72
C GLU A 250 -6.15 -12.92 14.15
N ASP A 251 -4.83 -12.79 14.10
CA ASP A 251 -4.11 -11.54 14.32
C ASP A 251 -2.92 -11.41 13.35
N VAL A 252 -2.18 -10.29 13.41
CA VAL A 252 -1.02 -10.03 12.54
C VAL A 252 0.08 -11.06 12.75
N ALA A 253 0.32 -11.49 14.01
CA ALA A 253 1.36 -12.46 14.32
C ALA A 253 1.03 -13.84 13.72
N LEU A 254 -0.22 -14.30 13.84
CA LEU A 254 -0.67 -15.55 13.23
C LEU A 254 -0.72 -15.46 11.70
N ALA A 255 -1.12 -14.32 11.13
CA ALA A 255 -1.04 -14.09 9.69
C ALA A 255 0.40 -14.19 9.19
N SER A 256 1.38 -13.71 9.95
CA SER A 256 2.79 -13.81 9.60
C SER A 256 3.33 -15.23 9.65
N THR A 257 2.85 -16.08 10.56
CA THR A 257 3.31 -17.47 10.68
C THR A 257 2.71 -18.40 9.63
N SER A 258 1.65 -17.99 8.95
CA SER A 258 1.07 -18.78 7.84
C SER A 258 2.06 -19.04 6.70
N TYR A 259 3.11 -18.22 6.58
CA TYR A 259 4.19 -18.42 5.57
C TYR A 259 5.26 -19.43 6.03
N SER A 260 5.37 -19.73 7.32
CA SER A 260 6.37 -20.65 7.85
C SER A 260 5.75 -22.01 8.09
N ASN A 261 6.46 -23.08 7.73
CA ASN A 261 6.03 -24.45 8.02
C ASN A 261 6.10 -24.79 9.53
N ASP A 262 6.62 -23.91 10.37
CA ASP A 262 6.83 -24.13 11.79
C ASP A 262 5.96 -23.17 12.63
N ARG A 263 4.79 -23.64 13.02
CA ARG A 263 3.87 -22.93 13.90
C ARG A 263 4.34 -22.83 15.35
N SER A 264 5.50 -23.42 15.70
CA SER A 264 6.01 -23.50 17.06
C SER A 264 7.16 -22.53 17.34
N ALA A 265 7.70 -21.85 16.34
CA ALA A 265 8.81 -20.92 16.49
C ALA A 265 8.31 -19.56 17.01
N ALA A 266 8.80 -19.18 18.19
CA ALA A 266 8.75 -17.80 18.64
C ALA A 266 9.47 -16.92 17.60
N PHE A 267 8.86 -15.84 17.25
CA PHE A 267 9.21 -14.89 16.23
C PHE A 267 10.68 -14.41 16.33
N GLU A 268 11.53 -14.89 15.43
CA GLU A 268 12.85 -14.32 15.17
C GLU A 268 12.81 -13.68 13.78
N PRO A 269 13.27 -12.44 13.60
CA PRO A 269 13.19 -11.71 12.32
C PRO A 269 13.82 -12.45 11.12
N ASP A 270 14.80 -13.29 11.35
CA ASP A 270 15.50 -14.07 10.34
C ASP A 270 14.75 -15.33 9.88
N ASP A 271 13.66 -15.72 10.55
CA ASP A 271 12.86 -16.90 10.21
C ASP A 271 11.69 -16.62 9.28
N PHE A 272 11.48 -15.38 8.89
CA PHE A 272 10.28 -14.87 8.22
C PHE A 272 9.99 -15.51 6.87
N LEU A 273 10.96 -16.12 6.21
CA LEU A 273 10.78 -16.83 4.94
C LEU A 273 11.80 -17.98 4.76
N ARG A 274 12.06 -18.75 5.78
CA ARG A 274 12.64 -20.07 5.55
C ARG A 274 11.48 -21.03 5.26
N PRO A 275 11.44 -21.68 4.20
CA PRO A 275 12.34 -21.99 3.09
C PRO A 275 11.65 -22.33 1.76
N SER A 276 10.45 -21.82 1.47
CA SER A 276 9.68 -22.33 0.32
C SER A 276 9.99 -21.60 -0.96
N ILE A 277 10.14 -20.29 -0.92
CA ILE A 277 10.36 -19.45 -2.10
C ILE A 277 11.79 -18.91 -2.05
N ARG A 278 12.57 -19.15 -3.10
CA ARG A 278 13.95 -18.67 -3.23
C ARG A 278 14.16 -17.93 -4.53
N ILE A 279 14.91 -16.83 -4.46
CA ILE A 279 15.49 -16.16 -5.60
C ILE A 279 16.99 -16.52 -5.62
N ARG A 280 17.48 -17.01 -6.76
CA ARG A 280 18.88 -17.42 -6.92
C ARG A 280 19.77 -16.17 -6.90
N ASN A 281 20.84 -16.17 -6.10
CA ASN A 281 21.78 -15.08 -5.82
C ASN A 281 21.37 -14.12 -4.68
N GLU A 282 20.98 -14.68 -3.58
CA GLU A 282 20.80 -14.12 -2.24
C GLU A 282 21.19 -12.65 -2.01
N ARG A 283 20.22 -11.75 -2.06
CA ARG A 283 20.06 -10.60 -1.15
C ARG A 283 18.62 -10.17 -1.17
N LEU A 284 17.79 -10.87 -0.41
CA LEU A 284 16.41 -10.46 -0.14
C LEU A 284 16.42 -9.47 1.02
N PHE A 285 15.74 -8.35 0.85
CA PHE A 285 15.39 -7.48 1.97
C PHE A 285 13.96 -7.79 2.37
N PHE A 286 13.79 -8.16 3.63
CA PHE A 286 12.51 -8.35 4.27
C PHE A 286 12.30 -7.24 5.28
N LYS A 287 11.08 -6.74 5.38
CA LYS A 287 10.69 -5.90 6.50
C LYS A 287 10.03 -6.79 7.54
N SER A 288 10.66 -7.02 8.69
CA SER A 288 9.99 -7.56 9.86
C SER A 288 9.17 -6.42 10.46
N SER A 289 7.87 -6.37 10.18
CA SER A 289 6.97 -5.41 10.81
C SER A 289 6.54 -5.92 12.18
N THR A 290 7.37 -5.77 13.18
CA THR A 290 6.99 -6.02 14.57
C THR A 290 7.28 -4.81 15.41
N THR A 291 6.42 -3.84 15.35
CA THR A 291 6.07 -2.97 16.47
C THR A 291 4.68 -2.41 16.22
N CYS A 292 3.64 -3.22 16.49
CA CYS A 292 2.39 -2.65 16.95
C CYS A 292 2.62 -2.36 18.44
N GLY A 293 2.85 -1.10 18.81
CA GLY A 293 2.77 -0.62 20.17
C GLY A 293 1.32 -0.39 20.57
#